data_0cc0646d5611b3eb04c813f816055d7d
#
_entry.id   0cc0646d5611b3eb04c813f816055d7d
#
_cell.length_a   1.000
_cell.length_b   1.000
_cell.length_c   1.000
_cell.angle_alpha   90.00
_cell.angle_beta   90.00
_cell.angle_gamma   90.00
#
_symmetry.space_group_name_H-M   'P 1'
#
loop_
_entity.id
_entity.type
_entity.pdbx_description
1 polymer ?
#
loop_
_entity_poly.entity_id
_entity_poly.type
_entity_poly.pdbx_seq_one_letter_code
_entity_poly.pdbx_strand_id
1 'polypeptide(L)'
;MNQTIRKILIPTGVYLLLIVVVNSCDYGICKDVDYYDFSEVKIQIKNSNTIESQDSLIFKIKQLDTRYMAQKRIEFNFIKSTYALNCDYGWNGMKIPLTKIEISSNSDFNEDHPANTSLNDIIIVKILEDPNKFHSEYHFEKFNSVEFEKLLPRKDFLNPDFYIAEQPTMELTHRLTVKIFKSNGDIIVAESEGIFWN
;
A
#
# COMPACT_ATOMS: atom_id res chain seq x y z
N MET A 1 -36.33 36.30 31.20
CA MET A 1 -35.55 36.23 29.96
C MET A 1 -36.52 36.13 28.79
N ASN A 2 -36.53 37.14 27.92
CA ASN A 2 -37.56 37.36 26.89
C ASN A 2 -37.60 36.18 25.90
N GLN A 3 -38.80 35.67 25.59
CA GLN A 3 -38.97 34.54 24.64
C GLN A 3 -38.36 34.82 23.25
N THR A 4 -38.29 36.07 22.83
CA THR A 4 -37.67 36.49 21.58
C THR A 4 -36.14 36.28 21.57
N ILE A 5 -35.47 36.53 22.68
CA ILE A 5 -34.02 36.35 22.84
C ILE A 5 -33.68 34.86 22.76
N ARG A 6 -34.52 33.98 23.32
CA ARG A 6 -34.32 32.50 23.29
C ARG A 6 -34.47 31.93 21.87
N LYS A 7 -35.40 32.51 21.07
CA LYS A 7 -35.63 32.08 19.66
C LYS A 7 -34.45 32.42 18.73
N ILE A 8 -33.63 33.42 19.07
CA ILE A 8 -32.47 33.80 18.29
C ILE A 8 -31.17 33.10 18.78
N LEU A 9 -31.01 32.99 20.09
CA LEU A 9 -29.81 32.41 20.69
C LEU A 9 -29.62 30.91 20.37
N ILE A 10 -30.71 30.13 20.30
CA ILE A 10 -30.63 28.71 20.02
C ILE A 10 -30.12 28.43 18.59
N PRO A 11 -30.71 28.97 17.51
CA PRO A 11 -30.24 28.71 16.16
C PRO A 11 -28.84 29.28 15.91
N THR A 12 -28.50 30.44 16.51
CA THR A 12 -27.15 31.01 16.38
C THR A 12 -26.10 30.15 17.09
N GLY A 13 -26.43 29.61 18.25
CA GLY A 13 -25.55 28.67 18.96
C GLY A 13 -25.31 27.36 18.21
N VAL A 14 -26.40 26.80 17.63
CA VAL A 14 -26.31 25.60 16.80
C VAL A 14 -25.51 25.85 15.53
N TYR A 15 -25.69 27.02 14.88
CA TYR A 15 -24.93 27.38 13.68
C TYR A 15 -23.43 27.55 13.97
N LEU A 16 -23.07 28.24 15.08
CA LEU A 16 -21.68 28.38 15.51
C LEU A 16 -21.06 27.02 15.86
N LEU A 17 -21.81 26.12 16.51
CA LEU A 17 -21.35 24.77 16.84
C LEU A 17 -21.12 23.95 15.57
N LEU A 18 -21.99 24.05 14.57
CA LEU A 18 -21.83 23.42 13.27
C LEU A 18 -20.58 23.96 12.54
N ILE A 19 -20.33 25.26 12.55
CA ILE A 19 -19.11 25.83 11.95
C ILE A 19 -17.86 25.30 12.64
N VAL A 20 -17.84 25.21 13.98
CA VAL A 20 -16.71 24.66 14.72
C VAL A 20 -16.50 23.18 14.39
N VAL A 21 -17.56 22.39 14.30
CA VAL A 21 -17.48 20.98 13.96
C VAL A 21 -16.99 20.77 12.53
N VAL A 22 -17.49 21.54 11.56
CA VAL A 22 -17.07 21.41 10.16
C VAL A 22 -15.62 21.88 9.96
N ASN A 23 -15.20 22.95 10.62
CA ASN A 23 -13.82 23.44 10.51
C ASN A 23 -12.82 22.67 11.39
N SER A 24 -13.28 21.92 12.39
CA SER A 24 -12.36 21.11 13.22
C SER A 24 -11.70 19.95 12.43
N CYS A 25 -12.29 19.56 11.30
CA CYS A 25 -11.70 18.56 10.42
C CYS A 25 -10.52 19.08 9.59
N ASP A 26 -10.44 20.41 9.34
CA ASP A 26 -9.45 20.94 8.40
C ASP A 26 -8.15 21.46 9.03
N TYR A 27 -8.10 21.75 10.33
CA TYR A 27 -7.00 22.58 10.84
C TYR A 27 -6.13 22.03 11.96
N GLY A 28 -6.34 20.85 12.52
CA GLY A 28 -5.51 20.49 13.65
C GLY A 28 -5.33 19.01 13.99
N ILE A 29 -6.32 18.19 13.75
CA ILE A 29 -6.33 16.82 14.28
C ILE A 29 -5.61 15.82 13.35
N CYS A 30 -5.57 16.11 12.04
CA CYS A 30 -4.97 15.22 11.05
C CYS A 30 -3.51 15.52 10.73
N LYS A 31 -2.94 16.62 11.20
CA LYS A 31 -1.55 17.01 10.90
C LYS A 31 -0.47 16.15 11.54
N ASP A 32 -0.85 15.33 12.53
CA ASP A 32 0.11 14.59 13.33
C ASP A 32 0.37 13.16 12.86
N VAL A 33 -0.23 12.76 11.73
CA VAL A 33 -0.13 11.39 11.21
C VAL A 33 0.32 11.39 9.75
N ASP A 34 1.42 12.09 9.50
CA ASP A 34 1.92 12.40 8.17
C ASP A 34 2.48 11.20 7.43
N TYR A 35 2.97 10.22 8.17
CA TYR A 35 3.69 9.07 7.63
C TYR A 35 2.93 7.77 7.89
N TYR A 36 3.23 6.77 7.08
CA TYR A 36 2.83 5.40 7.34
C TYR A 36 4.06 4.47 7.37
N ASP A 37 3.89 3.32 7.96
CA ASP A 37 4.84 2.20 7.91
C ASP A 37 4.08 0.89 8.00
N PHE A 38 4.71 -0.20 7.61
CA PHE A 38 4.16 -1.54 7.69
C PHE A 38 5.23 -2.53 8.15
N SER A 39 4.82 -3.58 8.85
CA SER A 39 5.74 -4.58 9.38
C SER A 39 5.64 -5.93 8.68
N GLU A 40 4.59 -6.14 7.88
CA GLU A 40 4.34 -7.40 7.20
C GLU A 40 3.81 -7.15 5.79
N VAL A 41 4.05 -8.11 4.90
CA VAL A 41 3.43 -8.18 3.58
C VAL A 41 2.95 -9.59 3.30
N LYS A 42 2.02 -9.71 2.37
CA LYS A 42 1.51 -11.00 1.86
C LYS A 42 1.53 -10.98 0.33
N ILE A 43 1.96 -12.06 -0.27
CA ILE A 43 1.80 -12.32 -1.70
C ILE A 43 0.43 -12.93 -1.92
N GLN A 44 -0.37 -12.34 -2.79
CA GLN A 44 -1.68 -12.86 -3.17
C GLN A 44 -1.69 -13.16 -4.66
N ILE A 45 -1.79 -14.43 -5.02
CA ILE A 45 -2.00 -14.86 -6.40
C ILE A 45 -3.42 -14.46 -6.82
N LYS A 46 -3.58 -13.84 -7.99
CA LYS A 46 -4.88 -13.33 -8.48
C LYS A 46 -5.62 -14.31 -9.36
N ASN A 47 -4.88 -15.01 -10.21
CA ASN A 47 -5.42 -16.09 -11.02
C ASN A 47 -5.31 -17.43 -10.26
N SER A 48 -5.40 -18.54 -10.95
CA SER A 48 -5.20 -19.86 -10.34
C SER A 48 -3.75 -20.03 -9.86
N ASN A 49 -3.55 -20.87 -8.85
CA ASN A 49 -2.21 -21.34 -8.49
C ASN A 49 -1.64 -22.32 -9.55
N THR A 50 -2.45 -22.77 -10.50
CA THR A 50 -2.05 -23.51 -11.68
C THR A 50 -2.08 -22.58 -12.87
N ILE A 51 -0.95 -22.40 -13.54
CA ILE A 51 -0.75 -21.49 -14.67
C ILE A 51 -0.63 -22.33 -15.93
N GLU A 52 -1.53 -22.08 -16.88
CA GLU A 52 -1.51 -22.74 -18.19
C GLU A 52 -0.40 -22.16 -19.08
N SER A 53 0.07 -22.95 -20.05
CA SER A 53 1.23 -22.63 -20.89
C SER A 53 1.18 -21.34 -21.70
N GLN A 54 0.04 -20.65 -21.74
CA GLN A 54 -0.13 -19.35 -22.42
C GLN A 54 -0.46 -18.21 -21.46
N ASP A 55 -0.63 -18.50 -20.17
CA ASP A 55 -1.05 -17.53 -19.19
C ASP A 55 0.14 -16.93 -18.46
N SER A 56 0.00 -15.68 -18.06
CA SER A 56 0.94 -15.02 -17.17
C SER A 56 0.56 -15.29 -15.70
N LEU A 57 1.53 -15.49 -14.84
CA LEU A 57 1.30 -15.43 -13.40
C LEU A 57 1.00 -13.99 -13.00
N ILE A 58 -0.14 -13.80 -12.33
CA ILE A 58 -0.57 -12.48 -11.83
C ILE A 58 -0.65 -12.53 -10.31
N PHE A 59 0.04 -11.63 -9.64
CA PHE A 59 0.01 -11.55 -8.18
C PHE A 59 0.03 -10.09 -7.69
N LYS A 60 -0.29 -9.91 -6.41
CA LYS A 60 -0.19 -8.64 -5.68
C LYS A 60 0.66 -8.83 -4.44
N ILE A 61 1.36 -7.76 -4.06
CA ILE A 61 2.00 -7.64 -2.76
C ILE A 61 1.11 -6.74 -1.91
N LYS A 62 0.50 -7.28 -0.85
CA LYS A 62 -0.33 -6.53 0.09
C LYS A 62 0.43 -6.24 1.36
N GLN A 63 0.40 -5.00 1.78
CA GLN A 63 0.89 -4.59 3.09
C GLN A 63 -0.09 -5.05 4.18
N LEU A 64 0.44 -5.56 5.25
CA LEU A 64 -0.29 -5.93 6.45
C LEU A 64 0.26 -5.12 7.63
N ASP A 65 -0.55 -5.00 8.69
CA ASP A 65 -0.20 -4.24 9.90
C ASP A 65 0.33 -2.82 9.58
N THR A 66 -0.38 -2.12 8.66
CA THR A 66 -0.05 -0.74 8.32
C THR A 66 -0.34 0.17 9.51
N ARG A 67 0.67 0.90 9.94
CA ARG A 67 0.60 1.85 11.05
C ARG A 67 0.83 3.26 10.54
N TYR A 68 0.01 4.18 11.00
CA TYR A 68 0.14 5.59 10.70
C TYR A 68 0.88 6.29 11.83
N MET A 69 1.87 7.13 11.51
CA MET A 69 2.79 7.70 12.49
C MET A 69 2.94 9.19 12.32
N ALA A 70 3.01 9.91 13.45
CA ALA A 70 3.36 11.32 13.48
C ALA A 70 4.87 11.54 13.31
N GLN A 71 5.24 12.72 12.83
CA GLN A 71 6.64 13.13 12.77
C GLN A 71 7.21 13.43 14.18
N LYS A 72 6.37 13.98 15.06
CA LYS A 72 6.68 14.21 16.49
C LYS A 72 5.60 13.59 17.36
N ARG A 73 6.02 12.90 18.41
CA ARG A 73 5.12 12.40 19.46
C ARG A 73 4.68 13.59 20.30
N ILE A 74 3.53 14.17 20.02
CA ILE A 74 2.87 15.09 20.93
C ILE A 74 1.95 14.24 21.80
N GLU A 75 2.32 14.03 23.05
CA GLU A 75 1.46 13.34 24.02
C GLU A 75 0.34 14.30 24.44
N PHE A 76 -0.76 14.30 23.70
CA PHE A 76 -2.01 14.84 24.20
C PHE A 76 -2.80 13.74 24.89
N ASN A 77 -2.77 13.77 26.24
CA ASN A 77 -3.46 12.83 27.10
C ASN A 77 -5.00 13.03 27.16
N PHE A 78 -5.60 13.79 26.28
CA PHE A 78 -7.03 14.06 26.29
C PHE A 78 -7.69 13.61 25.00
N ILE A 79 -8.68 12.72 25.18
CA ILE A 79 -9.63 12.22 24.17
C ILE A 79 -9.03 11.13 23.25
N LYS A 80 -9.16 9.87 23.70
CA LYS A 80 -9.15 8.72 22.82
C LYS A 80 -10.33 8.85 21.84
N SER A 81 -10.00 9.07 20.58
CA SER A 81 -10.79 8.78 19.40
C SER A 81 -12.21 9.36 19.28
N THR A 82 -12.31 10.56 18.73
CA THR A 82 -13.28 10.85 17.69
C THR A 82 -12.48 11.17 16.43
N TYR A 83 -12.12 10.15 15.67
CA TYR A 83 -11.46 10.36 14.39
C TYR A 83 -12.44 11.00 13.43
N ALA A 84 -12.12 12.18 12.96
CA ALA A 84 -12.86 12.84 11.90
C ALA A 84 -12.84 11.96 10.64
N LEU A 85 -13.98 11.84 10.01
CA LEU A 85 -14.30 10.88 8.94
C LEU A 85 -13.47 11.01 7.65
N ASN A 86 -12.54 11.97 7.52
CA ASN A 86 -11.82 12.26 6.27
C ASN A 86 -10.34 12.63 6.44
N CYS A 87 -9.65 12.17 7.48
CA CYS A 87 -8.22 12.41 7.58
C CYS A 87 -7.44 11.54 6.58
N ASP A 88 -6.66 12.17 5.72
CA ASP A 88 -5.77 11.48 4.78
C ASP A 88 -4.43 11.16 5.48
N TYR A 89 -4.42 10.07 6.26
CA TYR A 89 -3.25 9.66 7.02
C TYR A 89 -2.11 9.14 6.12
N GLY A 90 -0.86 9.41 6.51
CA GLY A 90 0.32 8.91 5.81
C GLY A 90 0.57 9.58 4.45
N TRP A 91 0.08 10.79 4.26
CA TRP A 91 0.17 11.53 2.98
C TRP A 91 1.61 11.91 2.60
N ASN A 92 2.52 11.96 3.57
CA ASN A 92 3.93 12.31 3.38
C ASN A 92 4.82 11.10 3.06
N GLY A 93 4.20 9.95 2.80
CA GLY A 93 4.89 8.73 2.39
C GLY A 93 5.29 7.79 3.54
N MET A 94 6.22 6.89 3.25
CA MET A 94 6.72 5.92 4.23
C MET A 94 7.65 6.58 5.26
N LYS A 95 7.46 6.26 6.54
CA LYS A 95 8.30 6.73 7.64
C LYS A 95 9.74 6.24 7.53
N ILE A 96 9.88 5.00 7.13
CA ILE A 96 11.17 4.35 6.90
C ILE A 96 11.23 4.02 5.42
N PRO A 97 12.01 4.76 4.62
CA PRO A 97 12.11 4.53 3.20
C PRO A 97 12.58 3.12 2.85
N LEU A 98 12.07 2.59 1.75
CA LEU A 98 12.54 1.33 1.19
C LEU A 98 13.83 1.57 0.41
N THR A 99 14.75 0.61 0.47
CA THR A 99 16.02 0.66 -0.26
C THR A 99 16.07 -0.37 -1.37
N LYS A 100 15.35 -1.49 -1.23
CA LYS A 100 15.29 -2.56 -2.22
C LYS A 100 14.03 -3.39 -2.03
N ILE A 101 13.47 -3.88 -3.14
CA ILE A 101 12.50 -4.97 -3.15
C ILE A 101 13.08 -6.06 -4.06
N GLU A 102 13.10 -7.29 -3.59
CA GLU A 102 13.61 -8.44 -4.31
C GLU A 102 12.56 -9.54 -4.32
N ILE A 103 12.26 -10.06 -5.50
CA ILE A 103 11.35 -11.16 -5.71
C ILE A 103 12.15 -12.29 -6.30
N SER A 104 12.09 -13.47 -5.69
CA SER A 104 12.82 -14.65 -6.12
C SER A 104 11.91 -15.88 -6.09
N SER A 105 12.35 -16.96 -6.71
CA SER A 105 11.72 -18.27 -6.63
C SER A 105 12.57 -19.23 -5.78
N ASN A 106 11.91 -20.16 -5.09
CA ASN A 106 12.58 -21.23 -4.34
C ASN A 106 13.13 -22.34 -5.24
N SER A 107 12.77 -22.35 -6.52
CA SER A 107 13.17 -23.38 -7.51
C SER A 107 13.79 -22.70 -8.73
N ASP A 108 14.57 -23.46 -9.51
CA ASP A 108 15.19 -22.97 -10.73
C ASP A 108 14.12 -22.61 -11.77
N PHE A 109 14.02 -21.32 -12.11
CA PHE A 109 13.03 -20.83 -13.05
C PHE A 109 13.49 -21.08 -14.51
N ASN A 110 14.70 -20.66 -14.81
CA ASN A 110 15.39 -20.91 -16.08
C ASN A 110 16.92 -20.83 -15.83
N GLU A 111 17.75 -20.95 -16.89
CA GLU A 111 19.21 -20.91 -16.77
C GLU A 111 19.73 -19.59 -16.19
N ASP A 112 19.06 -18.46 -16.50
CA ASP A 112 19.45 -17.13 -16.02
C ASP A 112 18.95 -16.85 -14.59
N HIS A 113 17.90 -17.56 -14.16
CA HIS A 113 17.25 -17.39 -12.86
C HIS A 113 17.22 -18.71 -12.08
N PRO A 114 18.37 -19.18 -11.58
CA PRO A 114 18.42 -20.32 -10.65
C PRO A 114 17.72 -19.97 -9.32
N ALA A 115 17.42 -21.01 -8.54
CA ALA A 115 16.72 -20.89 -7.26
C ALA A 115 17.31 -19.79 -6.37
N ASN A 116 16.44 -19.00 -5.75
CA ASN A 116 16.75 -17.90 -4.85
C ASN A 116 17.48 -16.70 -5.50
N THR A 117 17.59 -16.65 -6.83
CA THR A 117 18.00 -15.45 -7.55
C THR A 117 16.83 -14.52 -7.83
N SER A 118 17.13 -13.25 -8.12
CA SER A 118 16.09 -12.25 -8.37
C SER A 118 15.40 -12.47 -9.72
N LEU A 119 14.09 -12.39 -9.74
CA LEU A 119 13.23 -12.41 -10.92
C LEU A 119 12.80 -10.98 -11.35
N ASN A 120 13.31 -9.94 -10.72
CA ASN A 120 12.83 -8.56 -10.89
C ASN A 120 12.89 -8.06 -12.34
N ASP A 121 13.81 -8.56 -13.12
CA ASP A 121 14.04 -8.17 -14.53
C ASP A 121 12.99 -8.73 -15.51
N ILE A 122 12.37 -9.87 -15.17
CA ILE A 122 11.29 -10.48 -15.95
C ILE A 122 9.89 -10.11 -15.44
N ILE A 123 9.80 -9.31 -14.36
CA ILE A 123 8.52 -8.86 -13.81
C ILE A 123 8.10 -7.54 -14.46
N ILE A 124 6.84 -7.51 -14.89
CA ILE A 124 6.14 -6.33 -15.39
C ILE A 124 5.08 -5.93 -14.36
N VAL A 125 4.93 -4.64 -14.13
CA VAL A 125 3.99 -4.09 -13.15
C VAL A 125 2.93 -3.28 -13.88
N LYS A 126 1.67 -3.53 -13.58
CA LYS A 126 0.53 -2.74 -14.05
C LYS A 126 0.17 -1.71 -13.00
N ILE A 127 0.52 -0.47 -13.26
CA ILE A 127 0.31 0.66 -12.34
C ILE A 127 -0.72 1.64 -12.89
N LEU A 128 -1.34 2.40 -11.99
CA LEU A 128 -2.24 3.48 -12.33
C LEU A 128 -1.40 4.74 -12.59
N GLU A 129 -1.61 5.39 -13.75
CA GLU A 129 -0.82 6.56 -14.17
C GLU A 129 -0.89 7.69 -13.14
N ASP A 130 -2.10 8.08 -12.74
CA ASP A 130 -2.31 9.10 -11.71
C ASP A 130 -3.53 8.74 -10.84
N PRO A 131 -3.32 8.26 -9.61
CA PRO A 131 -4.41 7.83 -8.73
C PRO A 131 -5.34 8.97 -8.29
N ASN A 132 -4.99 10.23 -8.55
CA ASN A 132 -5.80 11.40 -8.19
C ASN A 132 -6.68 11.89 -9.34
N LYS A 133 -6.47 11.40 -10.56
CA LYS A 133 -7.32 11.73 -11.72
C LYS A 133 -8.55 10.83 -11.77
N PHE A 134 -9.69 11.42 -12.07
CA PHE A 134 -10.99 10.71 -12.19
C PHE A 134 -11.00 9.66 -13.32
N HIS A 135 -10.21 9.87 -14.38
CA HIS A 135 -10.01 8.97 -15.51
C HIS A 135 -8.52 8.66 -15.68
N SER A 136 -7.93 8.01 -14.68
CA SER A 136 -6.56 7.55 -14.80
C SER A 136 -6.49 6.22 -15.54
N GLU A 137 -5.56 6.10 -16.47
CA GLU A 137 -5.32 4.89 -17.22
C GLU A 137 -4.28 4.01 -16.53
N TYR A 138 -4.34 2.71 -16.81
CA TYR A 138 -3.31 1.77 -16.39
C TYR A 138 -2.27 1.63 -17.49
N HIS A 139 -1.01 1.58 -17.09
CA HIS A 139 0.09 1.26 -18.00
C HIS A 139 1.01 0.19 -17.41
N PHE A 140 1.85 -0.39 -18.23
CA PHE A 140 2.78 -1.44 -17.85
C PHE A 140 4.20 -0.91 -17.84
N GLU A 141 4.92 -1.16 -16.76
CA GLU A 141 6.33 -0.80 -16.61
C GLU A 141 7.15 -2.01 -16.14
N LYS A 142 8.44 -2.03 -16.47
CA LYS A 142 9.36 -3.01 -15.89
C LYS A 142 9.51 -2.74 -14.39
N PHE A 143 9.51 -3.79 -13.59
CA PHE A 143 9.62 -3.70 -12.13
C PHE A 143 10.74 -2.76 -11.66
N ASN A 144 11.94 -2.90 -12.24
CA ASN A 144 13.11 -2.14 -11.85
C ASN A 144 13.06 -0.64 -12.22
N SER A 145 12.07 -0.21 -13.02
CA SER A 145 11.87 1.21 -13.38
C SER A 145 10.82 1.91 -12.52
N VAL A 146 10.08 1.15 -11.68
CA VAL A 146 8.98 1.69 -10.88
C VAL A 146 9.47 2.15 -9.51
N GLU A 147 9.03 3.33 -9.07
CA GLU A 147 9.29 3.85 -7.73
C GLU A 147 8.62 2.99 -6.65
N PHE A 148 9.27 2.82 -5.50
CA PHE A 148 8.77 1.94 -4.42
C PHE A 148 7.40 2.35 -3.90
N GLU A 149 7.10 3.63 -3.86
CA GLU A 149 5.79 4.17 -3.44
C GLU A 149 4.66 3.75 -4.37
N LYS A 150 4.96 3.51 -5.65
CA LYS A 150 3.99 2.98 -6.62
C LYS A 150 3.86 1.47 -6.54
N LEU A 151 4.94 0.76 -6.17
CA LEU A 151 4.92 -0.69 -5.96
C LEU A 151 4.16 -1.07 -4.69
N LEU A 152 4.30 -0.27 -3.64
CA LEU A 152 3.68 -0.47 -2.33
C LEU A 152 2.99 0.81 -1.86
N PRO A 153 1.88 1.21 -2.50
CA PRO A 153 1.15 2.42 -2.15
C PRO A 153 0.46 2.26 -0.80
N ARG A 154 0.33 3.35 -0.05
CA ARG A 154 -0.32 3.36 1.27
C ARG A 154 -1.79 2.87 1.28
N LYS A 155 -2.47 2.93 0.15
CA LYS A 155 -3.88 2.53 0.01
C LYS A 155 -3.95 1.20 -0.76
N ASP A 156 -4.43 0.17 -0.10
CA ASP A 156 -4.51 -1.20 -0.65
C ASP A 156 -5.21 -1.31 -2.01
N PHE A 157 -6.21 -0.46 -2.28
CA PHE A 157 -6.91 -0.48 -3.56
C PHE A 157 -6.05 0.01 -4.73
N LEU A 158 -4.94 0.70 -4.44
CA LEU A 158 -3.95 1.15 -5.43
C LEU A 158 -2.83 0.13 -5.67
N ASN A 159 -2.78 -0.98 -4.90
CA ASN A 159 -1.75 -1.99 -5.07
C ASN A 159 -1.72 -2.50 -6.50
N PRO A 160 -0.57 -2.40 -7.18
CA PRO A 160 -0.42 -2.81 -8.57
C PRO A 160 -0.56 -4.32 -8.72
N ASP A 161 -0.82 -4.74 -9.95
CA ASP A 161 -0.69 -6.13 -10.35
C ASP A 161 0.72 -6.37 -10.91
N PHE A 162 1.37 -7.43 -10.45
CA PHE A 162 2.66 -7.90 -10.91
C PHE A 162 2.44 -9.07 -11.86
N TYR A 163 3.16 -9.09 -12.97
CA TYR A 163 3.04 -10.08 -14.03
C TYR A 163 4.38 -10.75 -14.28
N ILE A 164 4.41 -12.08 -14.28
CA ILE A 164 5.49 -12.87 -14.87
C ILE A 164 4.89 -13.53 -16.10
N ALA A 165 5.29 -13.04 -17.28
CA ALA A 165 4.79 -13.55 -18.58
C ALA A 165 5.62 -14.73 -19.08
N GLU A 166 6.86 -14.85 -18.64
CA GLU A 166 7.73 -15.95 -19.00
C GLU A 166 7.32 -17.23 -18.28
N GLN A 167 7.46 -18.35 -18.97
CA GLN A 167 7.24 -19.67 -18.40
C GLN A 167 8.56 -20.21 -17.84
N PRO A 168 8.55 -20.91 -16.69
CA PRO A 168 9.73 -21.59 -16.22
C PRO A 168 10.11 -22.73 -17.21
N THR A 169 11.39 -22.90 -17.46
CA THR A 169 11.90 -23.93 -18.37
C THR A 169 12.57 -25.09 -17.65
N MET A 170 12.80 -24.99 -16.36
CA MET A 170 13.48 -26.00 -15.55
C MET A 170 12.51 -26.70 -14.61
N GLU A 171 12.05 -26.03 -13.58
CA GLU A 171 11.11 -26.56 -12.61
C GLU A 171 9.71 -26.03 -12.87
N LEU A 172 8.68 -26.86 -12.66
CA LEU A 172 7.28 -26.43 -12.87
C LEU A 172 6.57 -26.02 -11.58
N THR A 173 7.20 -26.24 -10.44
CA THR A 173 6.65 -25.93 -9.12
C THR A 173 7.49 -24.88 -8.41
N HIS A 174 6.87 -23.76 -8.08
CA HIS A 174 7.57 -22.63 -7.49
C HIS A 174 6.83 -22.09 -6.26
N ARG A 175 7.57 -21.41 -5.39
CA ARG A 175 7.05 -20.45 -4.42
C ARG A 175 7.83 -19.15 -4.59
N LEU A 176 7.10 -18.06 -4.69
CA LEU A 176 7.73 -16.74 -4.73
C LEU A 176 8.04 -16.28 -3.31
N THR A 177 9.24 -15.74 -3.15
CA THR A 177 9.66 -15.03 -1.94
C THR A 177 9.85 -13.56 -2.26
N VAL A 178 9.21 -12.69 -1.50
CA VAL A 178 9.43 -11.23 -1.55
C VAL A 178 10.25 -10.82 -0.35
N LYS A 179 11.36 -10.11 -0.57
CA LYS A 179 12.17 -9.46 0.46
C LYS A 179 12.13 -7.95 0.26
N ILE A 180 11.70 -7.23 1.28
CA ILE A 180 11.63 -5.78 1.29
C ILE A 180 12.64 -5.25 2.30
N PHE A 181 13.60 -4.46 1.82
CA PHE A 181 14.66 -3.88 2.63
C PHE A 181 14.33 -2.43 2.96
N LYS A 182 14.39 -2.08 4.23
CA LYS A 182 14.18 -0.72 4.73
C LYS A 182 15.51 -0.04 5.04
N SER A 183 15.51 1.29 5.01
CA SER A 183 16.72 2.10 5.25
C SER A 183 17.29 1.99 6.67
N ASN A 184 16.51 1.52 7.62
CA ASN A 184 16.93 1.25 9.00
C ASN A 184 17.56 -0.13 9.19
N GLY A 185 17.65 -0.95 8.13
CA GLY A 185 18.19 -2.31 8.17
C GLY A 185 17.15 -3.40 8.39
N ASP A 186 15.88 -3.06 8.63
CA ASP A 186 14.80 -4.06 8.73
C ASP A 186 14.57 -4.73 7.39
N ILE A 187 14.28 -6.03 7.42
CA ILE A 187 13.94 -6.84 6.26
C ILE A 187 12.60 -7.51 6.52
N ILE A 188 11.63 -7.27 5.64
CA ILE A 188 10.33 -7.94 5.65
C ILE A 188 10.39 -9.05 4.61
N VAL A 189 9.98 -10.27 4.98
CA VAL A 189 9.98 -11.43 4.09
C VAL A 189 8.57 -12.02 4.05
N ALA A 190 8.10 -12.35 2.86
CA ALA A 190 6.86 -13.09 2.64
C ALA A 190 7.04 -14.14 1.56
N GLU A 191 6.33 -15.25 1.71
CA GLU A 191 6.29 -16.33 0.72
C GLU A 191 4.87 -16.50 0.18
N SER A 192 4.78 -16.89 -1.09
CA SER A 192 3.51 -17.27 -1.71
C SER A 192 3.12 -18.70 -1.35
N GLU A 193 1.88 -19.06 -1.64
CA GLU A 193 1.47 -20.44 -1.80
C GLU A 193 2.24 -21.10 -2.97
N GLY A 194 2.16 -22.42 -3.10
CA GLY A 194 2.76 -23.15 -4.22
C GLY A 194 2.07 -22.76 -5.54
N ILE A 195 2.86 -22.56 -6.57
CA ILE A 195 2.46 -22.20 -7.92
C ILE A 195 2.92 -23.33 -8.85
N PHE A 196 2.03 -23.76 -9.73
CA PHE A 196 2.28 -24.86 -10.66
C PHE A 196 2.10 -24.35 -12.08
N TRP A 197 3.08 -24.56 -12.94
CA TRP A 197 2.99 -24.32 -14.37
C TRP A 197 2.73 -25.65 -15.12
N ASN A 198 1.78 -25.62 -16.09
CA ASN A 198 1.46 -26.78 -16.95
C ASN A 198 2.02 -26.59 -18.36
#